data_463a05e0b656eea59f754f7616135a84
#
_entry.id   463a05e0b656eea59f754f7616135a84
#
_cell.length_a   1.000
_cell.length_b   1.000
_cell.length_c   1.000
_cell.angle_alpha   90.00
_cell.angle_beta   90.00
_cell.angle_gamma   90.00
#
_symmetry.space_group_name_H-M   'P 1'
#
loop_
_entity.id
_entity.type
_entity.pdbx_description
1 polymer ?
#
loop_
_entity_poly.entity_id
_entity_poly.type
_entity_poly.pdbx_seq_one_letter_code
_entity_poly.pdbx_strand_id
1 'polypeptide(L)'
;MSSDVLAFATLTAIHQQGLRIPDDIAVVGFDDNPLSRYAYPPLTSVYLPFEEMGRRAGEMLLDRLSHPEEPKQEILLDGQLIVRESSSRRL
;
A
#
# COMPACT_ATOMS: atom_id res chain seq x y z
N MET A 1 2.63 -5.14 7.37
CA MET A 1 2.65 -3.70 7.79
C MET A 1 1.42 -3.01 7.26
N SER A 2 0.83 -2.12 8.03
CA SER A 2 -0.41 -1.43 7.65
C SER A 2 -0.20 -0.20 6.78
N SER A 3 1.02 0.33 6.71
CA SER A 3 1.34 1.47 5.85
C SER A 3 2.83 1.50 5.51
N ASP A 4 3.17 2.20 4.43
CA ASP A 4 4.57 2.36 4.04
C ASP A 4 5.36 3.19 5.06
N VAL A 5 4.72 4.15 5.71
CA VAL A 5 5.39 4.96 6.72
C VAL A 5 5.88 4.09 7.88
N LEU A 6 5.04 3.18 8.36
CA LEU A 6 5.45 2.21 9.38
C LEU A 6 6.53 1.26 8.84
N ALA A 7 6.42 0.88 7.58
CA ALA A 7 7.41 0.02 6.96
C ALA A 7 8.77 0.71 6.89
N PHE A 8 8.84 2.01 6.59
CA PHE A 8 10.10 2.75 6.58
C PHE A 8 10.78 2.71 7.95
N ALA A 9 10.00 2.92 9.02
CA ALA A 9 10.54 2.82 10.38
C ALA A 9 11.03 1.41 10.69
N THR A 10 10.31 0.40 10.19
CA THR A 10 10.68 -1.01 10.35
C THR A 10 12.01 -1.31 9.64
N LEU A 11 12.20 -0.81 8.43
CA LEU A 11 13.46 -0.97 7.70
C LEU A 11 14.62 -0.42 8.51
N THR A 12 14.45 0.76 9.09
CA THR A 12 15.49 1.38 9.93
C THR A 12 15.80 0.53 11.15
N ALA A 13 14.77 0.05 11.84
CA ALA A 13 14.97 -0.78 13.03
C ALA A 13 15.70 -2.08 12.70
N ILE A 14 15.38 -2.71 11.60
CA ILE A 14 16.02 -3.95 11.16
C ILE A 14 17.51 -3.69 10.86
N HIS A 15 17.81 -2.60 10.15
CA HIS A 15 19.19 -2.23 9.86
C HIS A 15 20.01 -1.95 11.13
N GLN A 16 19.39 -1.33 12.11
CA GLN A 16 20.05 -1.04 13.40
C GLN A 16 20.40 -2.33 14.15
N GLN A 17 19.70 -3.43 13.88
CA GLN A 17 20.01 -4.73 14.46
C GLN A 17 21.06 -5.50 13.64
N GLY A 18 21.60 -4.92 12.58
CA GLY A 18 22.58 -5.56 11.75
C GLY A 18 22.01 -6.64 10.83
N LEU A 19 20.71 -6.69 10.64
CA LEU A 19 20.07 -7.67 9.78
C LEU A 19 19.94 -7.12 8.35
N ARG A 20 19.91 -8.03 7.38
CA ARG A 20 19.84 -7.69 5.97
C ARG A 20 18.41 -7.85 5.46
N ILE A 21 18.04 -6.97 4.53
CA ILE A 21 16.73 -6.98 3.87
C ILE A 21 17.00 -7.09 2.37
N PRO A 22 16.47 -8.11 1.66
CA PRO A 22 15.52 -9.14 2.11
C PRO A 22 16.17 -10.42 2.65
N ASP A 23 17.50 -10.52 2.67
CA ASP A 23 18.16 -11.81 2.93
C ASP A 23 17.80 -12.42 4.27
N ASP A 24 17.80 -11.63 5.34
CA ASP A 24 17.43 -12.11 6.67
C ASP A 24 15.92 -11.93 6.93
N ILE A 25 15.38 -10.80 6.53
CA ILE A 25 13.97 -10.47 6.73
C ILE A 25 13.46 -9.75 5.49
N ALA A 26 12.34 -10.22 4.94
CA ALA A 26 11.63 -9.51 3.88
C ALA A 26 10.61 -8.54 4.49
N VAL A 27 10.42 -7.39 3.86
CA VAL A 27 9.49 -6.37 4.33
C VAL A 27 8.58 -5.96 3.19
N VAL A 28 7.28 -5.89 3.47
CA VAL A 28 6.26 -5.45 2.53
C VAL A 28 5.44 -4.35 3.20
N GLY A 29 5.24 -3.26 2.48
CA GLY A 29 4.38 -2.17 2.93
C GLY A 29 2.99 -2.26 2.33
N PHE A 30 2.24 -1.17 2.47
CA PHE A 30 0.89 -1.08 1.95
C PHE A 30 0.60 0.39 1.62
N ASP A 31 0.00 0.64 0.48
CA ASP A 31 -0.47 1.89 -0.13
C ASP A 31 0.47 2.53 -1.17
N ASP A 32 1.64 1.95 -1.37
CA ASP A 32 2.62 2.40 -2.38
C ASP A 32 2.90 3.91 -2.28
N ASN A 33 3.34 4.35 -1.11
CA ASN A 33 3.79 5.72 -0.91
C ASN A 33 4.86 6.07 -1.96
N PRO A 34 4.83 7.27 -2.56
CA PRO A 34 5.82 7.65 -3.57
C PRO A 34 7.28 7.50 -3.12
N LEU A 35 7.54 7.58 -1.82
CA LEU A 35 8.89 7.41 -1.27
C LEU A 35 9.33 5.95 -1.19
N SER A 36 8.44 5.00 -1.40
CA SER A 36 8.78 3.58 -1.28
C SER A 36 9.85 3.13 -2.26
N ARG A 37 9.88 3.73 -3.46
CA ARG A 37 10.90 3.42 -4.47
C ARG A 37 12.28 3.92 -4.07
N TYR A 38 12.36 4.87 -3.15
CA TYR A 38 13.61 5.48 -2.69
C TYR A 38 14.04 4.97 -1.32
N ALA A 39 13.27 4.08 -0.71
CA ALA A 39 13.65 3.46 0.56
C ALA A 39 14.90 2.58 0.37
N TYR A 40 15.55 2.20 1.45
CA TYR A 40 16.72 1.35 1.39
C TYR A 40 16.50 0.07 2.20
N PRO A 41 16.32 -1.07 1.54
CA PRO A 41 16.15 -1.23 0.08
C PRO A 41 14.78 -0.70 -0.39
N PRO A 42 14.59 -0.48 -1.71
CA PRO A 42 13.28 -0.08 -2.22
C PRO A 42 12.18 -1.02 -1.74
N LEU A 43 11.09 -0.43 -1.29
CA LEU A 43 10.04 -1.15 -0.56
C LEU A 43 8.98 -1.73 -1.49
N THR A 44 8.78 -3.05 -1.41
CA THR A 44 7.63 -3.73 -2.00
C THR A 44 6.38 -3.25 -1.29
N SER A 45 5.37 -2.89 -2.04
CA SER A 45 4.13 -2.37 -1.47
C SER A 45 2.92 -2.71 -2.33
N VAL A 46 1.74 -2.59 -1.76
CA VAL A 46 0.48 -2.77 -2.48
C VAL A 46 -0.02 -1.40 -2.91
N TYR A 47 -0.10 -1.19 -4.22
CA TYR A 47 -0.71 0.01 -4.77
C TYR A 47 -2.23 -0.11 -4.69
N LEU A 48 -2.88 0.96 -4.22
CA LEU A 48 -4.33 1.08 -4.25
C LEU A 48 -4.69 2.34 -5.02
N PRO A 49 -5.76 2.30 -5.83
CA PRO A 49 -6.19 3.46 -6.60
C PRO A 49 -6.99 4.43 -5.72
N PHE A 50 -6.32 5.09 -4.77
CA PHE A 50 -6.98 5.95 -3.78
C PHE A 50 -7.77 7.08 -4.40
N GLU A 51 -7.23 7.71 -5.45
CA GLU A 51 -7.92 8.80 -6.13
C GLU A 51 -9.22 8.31 -6.75
N GLU A 52 -9.17 7.19 -7.45
CA GLU A 52 -10.35 6.56 -8.04
C GLU A 52 -11.35 6.14 -6.95
N MET A 53 -10.86 5.56 -5.86
CA MET A 53 -11.71 5.16 -4.73
C MET A 53 -12.43 6.35 -4.13
N GLY A 54 -11.71 7.46 -3.92
CA GLY A 54 -12.28 8.68 -3.36
C GLY A 54 -13.34 9.28 -4.29
N ARG A 55 -13.05 9.33 -5.58
CA ARG A 55 -14.00 9.85 -6.57
C ARG A 55 -15.27 9.02 -6.60
N ARG A 56 -15.13 7.69 -6.65
CA ARG A 56 -16.27 6.77 -6.66
C ARG A 56 -17.08 6.87 -5.37
N ALA A 57 -16.42 6.94 -4.22
CA ALA A 57 -17.10 7.08 -2.95
C ALA A 57 -17.92 8.37 -2.89
N GLY A 58 -17.34 9.47 -3.37
CA GLY A 58 -18.05 10.75 -3.43
C GLY A 58 -19.28 10.70 -4.32
N GLU A 59 -19.13 10.12 -5.52
CA GLU A 59 -20.27 9.97 -6.44
C GLU A 59 -21.38 9.12 -5.84
N MET A 60 -21.02 8.01 -5.20
CA MET A 60 -21.98 7.12 -4.55
C MET A 60 -22.72 7.81 -3.41
N LEU A 61 -22.01 8.64 -2.63
CA LEU A 61 -22.62 9.39 -1.54
C LEU A 61 -23.64 10.40 -2.09
N LEU A 62 -23.27 11.15 -3.12
CA LEU A 62 -24.17 12.13 -3.74
C LEU A 62 -25.41 11.45 -4.32
N ASP A 63 -25.21 10.32 -4.98
CA ASP A 63 -26.33 9.54 -5.53
C ASP A 63 -27.25 9.05 -4.42
N ARG A 64 -26.67 8.57 -3.30
CA ARG A 64 -27.44 8.09 -2.15
C ARG A 64 -28.28 9.18 -1.52
N LEU A 65 -27.74 10.40 -1.44
CA LEU A 65 -28.47 11.56 -0.90
C LEU A 65 -29.66 11.92 -1.79
N SER A 66 -29.53 11.76 -3.11
CA SER A 66 -30.62 12.02 -4.07
C SER A 66 -31.63 10.88 -4.12
N HIS A 67 -31.22 9.65 -3.86
CA HIS A 67 -32.04 8.45 -3.98
C HIS A 67 -31.88 7.54 -2.76
N PRO A 68 -32.34 7.96 -1.57
CA PRO A 68 -32.07 7.24 -0.33
C PRO A 68 -32.71 5.85 -0.24
N GLU A 69 -33.72 5.56 -1.05
CA GLU A 69 -34.39 4.24 -1.06
C GLU A 69 -33.72 3.23 -1.96
N GLU A 70 -32.70 3.61 -2.73
CA GLU A 70 -32.00 2.66 -3.57
C GLU A 70 -31.17 1.68 -2.73
N PRO A 71 -31.02 0.42 -3.20
CA PRO A 71 -30.22 -0.55 -2.45
C PRO A 71 -28.75 -0.15 -2.38
N LYS A 72 -28.08 -0.69 -1.35
CA LYS A 72 -26.63 -0.49 -1.19
C LYS A 72 -25.88 -0.90 -2.45
N GLN A 73 -24.92 -0.07 -2.83
CA GLN A 73 -24.00 -0.38 -3.90
C GLN A 73 -22.62 -0.71 -3.32
N GLU A 74 -21.95 -1.64 -3.93
CA GLU A 74 -20.60 -2.01 -3.56
C GLU A 74 -19.78 -2.08 -4.83
N ILE A 75 -18.67 -1.32 -4.87
CA ILE A 75 -17.76 -1.31 -6.00
C ILE A 75 -16.39 -1.78 -5.48
N LEU A 76 -15.87 -2.82 -6.12
CA LEU A 76 -14.54 -3.33 -5.81
C LEU A 76 -13.56 -2.81 -6.84
N LEU A 77 -12.46 -2.23 -6.37
CA LEU A 77 -11.37 -1.78 -7.22
C LEU A 77 -10.14 -2.63 -6.92
N ASP A 78 -9.42 -3.01 -7.97
CA ASP A 78 -8.26 -3.87 -7.83
C ASP A 78 -7.04 -3.09 -7.35
N GLY A 79 -6.34 -3.67 -6.38
CA GLY A 79 -5.01 -3.25 -6.00
C GLY A 79 -3.97 -3.95 -6.85
N GLN A 80 -2.72 -3.54 -6.70
CA GLN A 80 -1.62 -4.13 -7.44
C GLN A 80 -0.40 -4.27 -6.54
N LEU A 81 0.19 -5.46 -6.49
CA LEU A 81 1.43 -5.67 -5.75
C LEU A 81 2.60 -5.15 -6.60
N ILE A 82 3.33 -4.19 -6.05
CA ILE A 82 4.52 -3.63 -6.68
C ILE A 82 5.73 -4.25 -5.99
N VAL A 83 6.34 -5.24 -6.65
CA VAL A 83 7.48 -5.97 -6.09
C VAL A 83 8.75 -5.16 -6.29
N ARG A 84 9.45 -4.90 -5.17
CA ARG A 84 10.74 -4.22 -5.17
C ARG A 84 11.74 -5.05 -4.38
N GLU A 85 12.89 -4.48 -4.11
CA GLU A 85 14.02 -5.22 -3.53
C GLU A 85 13.78 -5.73 -2.11
N SER A 86 12.93 -5.04 -1.32
CA SER A 86 12.73 -5.39 0.09
C SER A 86 12.10 -6.77 0.31
N SER A 87 11.49 -7.35 -0.71
CA SER A 87 10.90 -8.69 -0.61
C SER A 87 11.42 -9.66 -1.68
N SER A 88 12.30 -9.20 -2.56
CA SER A 88 12.78 -10.00 -3.70
C SER A 88 14.22 -10.40 -3.48
N ARG A 89 14.41 -11.66 -3.12
CA ARG A 89 15.76 -12.20 -2.95
C ARG A 89 16.39 -12.40 -4.32
N ARG A 90 17.58 -11.85 -4.50
CA ARG A 90 18.36 -12.10 -5.71
C ARG A 90 19.12 -13.42 -5.55
N LEU A 91 18.98 -14.27 -6.55
CA LEU A 91 19.69 -15.53 -6.63
C LEU A 91 20.99 -15.35 -7.39
#